data_cbd638ca9f51e63553de7885a1c854da
#
_entry.id   cbd638ca9f51e63553de7885a1c854da
#
_cell.length_a   1.000
_cell.length_b   1.000
_cell.length_c   1.000
_cell.angle_alpha   90.00
_cell.angle_beta   90.00
_cell.angle_gamma   90.00
#
_symmetry.space_group_name_H-M   'P 1'
#
loop_
_entity.id
_entity.type
_entity.pdbx_description
1 polymer ?
#
loop_
_entity_poly.entity_id
_entity_poly.type
_entity_poly.pdbx_seq_one_letter_code
_entity_poly.pdbx_strand_id
1 'polypeptide(L)'
;MNHELTNIPSIRHNHPTFWRDLANGTYLKLAPRIAVHRDHYHGLSLSSQLRLRAIAAARSAYTAVLISKSAARVHGLWVLDSTEEKVEMALPHNSLPNKHRRHPERVYRKTKLPDPLLVHGARTVSPARAVIDIARFHGFREGLVAADSALLTGITKKKLRQEFARMGRIRNSAVVREVIHHSCATSPSPYASFARALLIQADFPWPMFYEVIYTALPGITAELCINKTYIIDIAEPDDKHTAGSSSTAIGPATTIEPPGEVTATTIPTKPRDQVDHSRDKRLRDAGFTVIRISPHQLVQHPERFISEVIATISARQNAVRAQRSRL
;
A
#
# COMPACT_ATOMS: atom_id res chain seq x y z
N MET A 1 -9.00 17.09 -5.79
CA MET A 1 -9.62 15.73 -5.85
C MET A 1 -11.16 15.69 -5.92
N ASN A 2 -11.89 16.73 -5.52
CA ASN A 2 -13.36 16.70 -5.63
C ASN A 2 -13.89 16.95 -7.05
N HIS A 3 -13.07 17.44 -7.97
CA HIS A 3 -13.46 17.78 -9.36
C HIS A 3 -13.37 16.58 -10.35
N GLU A 4 -12.78 15.48 -9.93
CA GLU A 4 -12.57 14.31 -10.80
C GLU A 4 -13.83 13.46 -10.97
N LEU A 5 -14.68 13.38 -9.93
CA LEU A 5 -15.88 12.56 -9.92
C LEU A 5 -17.14 13.40 -10.13
N THR A 6 -17.84 13.14 -11.21
CA THR A 6 -19.11 13.78 -11.56
C THR A 6 -20.28 13.06 -10.89
N ASN A 7 -21.09 13.77 -10.11
CA ASN A 7 -22.33 13.24 -9.54
C ASN A 7 -23.45 13.33 -10.58
N ILE A 8 -23.84 12.20 -11.16
CA ILE A 8 -24.83 12.12 -12.23
C ILE A 8 -26.19 12.76 -11.81
N PRO A 9 -26.73 12.53 -10.60
CA PRO A 9 -27.99 13.16 -10.17
C PRO A 9 -27.94 14.69 -10.05
N SER A 10 -26.75 15.29 -9.94
CA SER A 10 -26.63 16.74 -9.91
C SER A 10 -26.64 17.38 -11.30
N ILE A 11 -26.50 16.58 -12.35
CA ILE A 11 -26.57 17.05 -13.74
C ILE A 11 -28.04 17.17 -14.14
N ARG A 12 -28.43 18.36 -14.54
CA ARG A 12 -29.78 18.61 -15.01
C ARG A 12 -30.06 17.88 -16.33
N HIS A 13 -31.31 17.47 -16.57
CA HIS A 13 -31.70 16.78 -17.80
C HIS A 13 -31.47 17.64 -19.06
N ASN A 14 -31.41 18.95 -18.93
CA ASN A 14 -31.13 19.87 -20.05
C ASN A 14 -29.63 20.09 -20.34
N HIS A 15 -28.74 19.23 -19.87
CA HIS A 15 -27.33 19.17 -20.29
C HIS A 15 -27.12 18.06 -21.36
N PRO A 16 -27.52 18.29 -22.62
CA PRO A 16 -27.50 17.23 -23.65
C PRO A 16 -26.09 16.76 -23.96
N THR A 17 -25.09 17.64 -23.83
CA THR A 17 -23.68 17.29 -24.06
C THR A 17 -23.20 16.23 -23.11
N PHE A 18 -23.44 16.37 -21.81
CA PHE A 18 -23.04 15.36 -20.82
C PHE A 18 -23.70 14.00 -21.06
N TRP A 19 -25.01 13.98 -21.35
CA TRP A 19 -25.73 12.72 -21.59
C TRP A 19 -25.27 12.04 -22.86
N ARG A 20 -25.00 12.79 -23.94
CA ARG A 20 -24.39 12.27 -25.15
C ARG A 20 -23.00 11.71 -24.87
N ASP A 21 -22.16 12.42 -24.10
CA ASP A 21 -20.79 12.03 -23.79
C ASP A 21 -20.75 10.83 -22.84
N LEU A 22 -21.76 10.65 -21.99
CA LEU A 22 -21.94 9.46 -21.20
C LEU A 22 -22.37 8.26 -22.07
N ALA A 23 -23.25 8.47 -23.05
CA ALA A 23 -23.72 7.44 -23.97
C ALA A 23 -22.64 6.96 -24.95
N ASN A 24 -21.82 7.86 -25.48
CA ASN A 24 -20.70 7.53 -26.37
C ASN A 24 -19.43 7.04 -25.65
N GLY A 25 -19.46 7.00 -24.31
CA GLY A 25 -18.39 6.44 -23.50
C GLY A 25 -17.23 7.39 -23.21
N THR A 26 -17.34 8.69 -23.48
CA THR A 26 -16.39 9.71 -23.03
C THR A 26 -16.30 9.76 -21.49
N TYR A 27 -17.43 9.49 -20.85
CA TYR A 27 -17.48 9.28 -19.39
C TYR A 27 -17.66 7.79 -19.05
N LEU A 28 -16.90 7.32 -18.06
CA LEU A 28 -17.04 5.99 -17.46
C LEU A 28 -17.93 6.08 -16.22
N LYS A 29 -18.92 5.23 -16.14
CA LYS A 29 -19.79 5.10 -14.96
C LYS A 29 -19.13 4.16 -13.96
N LEU A 30 -18.43 4.71 -12.96
CA LEU A 30 -17.79 3.92 -11.90
C LEU A 30 -18.78 3.35 -10.88
N ALA A 31 -19.92 4.02 -10.70
CA ALA A 31 -21.01 3.57 -9.83
C ALA A 31 -22.33 4.17 -10.34
N PRO A 32 -23.50 3.65 -9.92
CA PRO A 32 -24.81 4.09 -10.45
C PRO A 32 -25.04 5.60 -10.49
N ARG A 33 -24.40 6.33 -9.58
CA ARG A 33 -24.60 7.77 -9.43
C ARG A 33 -23.33 8.60 -9.72
N ILE A 34 -22.21 7.97 -10.09
CA ILE A 34 -20.91 8.61 -10.23
C ILE A 34 -20.26 8.23 -11.55
N ALA A 35 -19.84 9.24 -12.29
CA ALA A 35 -19.06 9.10 -13.52
C ALA A 35 -17.70 9.84 -13.40
N VAL A 36 -16.77 9.47 -14.26
CA VAL A 36 -15.45 10.09 -14.42
C VAL A 36 -15.11 10.18 -15.91
N HIS A 37 -14.34 11.18 -16.32
CA HIS A 37 -13.85 11.25 -17.70
C HIS A 37 -12.93 10.05 -17.99
N ARG A 38 -13.16 9.36 -19.12
CA ARG A 38 -12.46 8.11 -19.48
C ARG A 38 -10.94 8.28 -19.53
N ASP A 39 -10.46 9.29 -20.26
CA ASP A 39 -9.03 9.49 -20.45
C ASP A 39 -8.34 9.85 -19.15
N HIS A 40 -9.00 10.68 -18.31
CA HIS A 40 -8.50 10.96 -16.97
C HIS A 40 -8.36 9.68 -16.14
N TYR A 41 -9.40 8.82 -16.12
CA TYR A 41 -9.38 7.59 -15.35
C TYR A 41 -8.28 6.62 -15.81
N HIS A 42 -8.13 6.44 -17.12
CA HIS A 42 -7.10 5.56 -17.69
C HIS A 42 -5.68 6.11 -17.57
N GLY A 43 -5.51 7.43 -17.49
CA GLY A 43 -4.22 8.08 -17.20
C GLY A 43 -3.77 7.96 -15.72
N LEU A 44 -4.64 7.51 -14.81
CA LEU A 44 -4.28 7.32 -13.41
C LEU A 44 -3.56 5.99 -13.18
N SER A 45 -2.69 5.97 -12.16
CA SER A 45 -2.12 4.72 -11.65
C SER A 45 -3.22 3.77 -11.14
N LEU A 46 -2.96 2.46 -11.16
CA LEU A 46 -3.91 1.45 -10.68
C LEU A 46 -4.39 1.75 -9.25
N SER A 47 -3.48 2.15 -8.37
CA SER A 47 -3.82 2.56 -6.98
C SER A 47 -4.84 3.70 -6.94
N SER A 48 -4.65 4.73 -7.79
CA SER A 48 -5.57 5.86 -7.90
C SER A 48 -6.92 5.47 -8.48
N GLN A 49 -6.93 4.59 -9.50
CA GLN A 49 -8.17 4.04 -10.07
C GLN A 49 -8.97 3.26 -9.02
N LEU A 50 -8.32 2.39 -8.24
CA LEU A 50 -8.94 1.61 -7.17
C LEU A 50 -9.49 2.53 -6.07
N ARG A 51 -8.77 3.59 -5.72
CA ARG A 51 -9.24 4.62 -4.77
C ARG A 51 -10.49 5.33 -5.30
N LEU A 52 -10.51 5.76 -6.57
CA LEU A 52 -11.70 6.41 -7.16
C LEU A 52 -12.89 5.47 -7.21
N ARG A 53 -12.68 4.18 -7.54
CA ARG A 53 -13.74 3.14 -7.51
C ARG A 53 -14.34 3.01 -6.10
N ALA A 54 -13.50 2.98 -5.06
CA ALA A 54 -13.96 2.93 -3.67
C ALA A 54 -14.81 4.16 -3.30
N ILE A 55 -14.33 5.37 -3.61
CA ILE A 55 -15.06 6.62 -3.35
C ILE A 55 -16.38 6.64 -4.11
N ALA A 56 -16.37 6.29 -5.41
CA ALA A 56 -17.59 6.27 -6.23
C ALA A 56 -18.64 5.28 -5.70
N ALA A 57 -18.19 4.09 -5.29
CA ALA A 57 -19.07 3.08 -4.71
C ALA A 57 -19.72 3.57 -3.40
N ALA A 58 -18.94 4.21 -2.51
CA ALA A 58 -19.45 4.74 -1.25
C ALA A 58 -20.39 5.93 -1.42
N ARG A 59 -20.07 6.85 -2.35
CA ARG A 59 -20.97 7.98 -2.68
C ARG A 59 -22.28 7.53 -3.29
N SER A 60 -22.29 6.41 -4.01
CA SER A 60 -23.50 5.81 -4.58
C SER A 60 -24.29 4.96 -3.60
N ALA A 61 -23.75 4.64 -2.45
CA ALA A 61 -24.41 3.84 -1.41
C ALA A 61 -25.13 4.73 -0.40
N TYR A 62 -26.32 4.29 0.07
CA TYR A 62 -27.06 5.05 1.08
C TYR A 62 -26.48 4.91 2.49
N THR A 63 -26.14 3.69 2.90
CA THR A 63 -25.75 3.37 4.28
C THR A 63 -24.45 2.59 4.37
N ALA A 64 -23.98 2.01 3.27
CA ALA A 64 -22.76 1.21 3.28
C ALA A 64 -21.52 2.08 3.58
N VAL A 65 -20.60 1.50 4.34
CA VAL A 65 -19.37 2.12 4.81
C VAL A 65 -18.19 1.36 4.25
N LEU A 66 -17.19 2.05 3.73
CA LEU A 66 -15.93 1.46 3.30
C LEU A 66 -15.17 0.91 4.50
N ILE A 67 -14.62 -0.28 4.33
CA ILE A 67 -13.80 -0.98 5.34
C ILE A 67 -12.53 -1.53 4.70
N SER A 68 -11.61 -2.04 5.50
CA SER A 68 -10.45 -2.80 5.04
C SER A 68 -9.64 -2.07 3.96
N LYS A 69 -9.20 -2.73 2.87
CA LYS A 69 -8.41 -2.15 1.77
C LYS A 69 -9.04 -0.90 1.18
N SER A 70 -10.34 -0.91 0.93
CA SER A 70 -11.02 0.24 0.34
C SER A 70 -11.04 1.46 1.24
N ALA A 71 -11.21 1.28 2.56
CA ALA A 71 -11.07 2.36 3.52
C ALA A 71 -9.63 2.87 3.60
N ALA A 72 -8.65 1.95 3.65
CA ALA A 72 -7.23 2.28 3.68
C ALA A 72 -6.81 3.15 2.48
N ARG A 73 -7.24 2.79 1.26
CA ARG A 73 -6.96 3.58 0.05
C ARG A 73 -7.56 4.99 0.12
N VAL A 74 -8.77 5.14 0.64
CA VAL A 74 -9.40 6.46 0.78
C VAL A 74 -8.64 7.34 1.77
N HIS A 75 -8.05 6.74 2.81
CA HIS A 75 -7.20 7.41 3.77
C HIS A 75 -5.75 7.61 3.31
N GLY A 76 -5.37 7.12 2.13
CA GLY A 76 -4.00 7.21 1.61
C GLY A 76 -3.00 6.25 2.28
N LEU A 77 -3.48 5.22 2.97
CA LEU A 77 -2.61 4.17 3.50
C LEU A 77 -2.16 3.21 2.40
N TRP A 78 -1.00 2.63 2.57
CA TRP A 78 -0.48 1.63 1.65
C TRP A 78 -1.35 0.39 1.59
N VAL A 79 -1.66 0.00 0.38
CA VAL A 79 -2.33 -1.26 0.04
C VAL A 79 -1.67 -1.75 -1.24
N LEU A 80 -1.21 -2.99 -1.28
CA LEU A 80 -0.66 -3.58 -2.49
C LEU A 80 -1.72 -3.64 -3.59
N ASP A 81 -1.35 -3.24 -4.80
CA ASP A 81 -2.28 -3.15 -5.92
C ASP A 81 -2.59 -4.54 -6.48
N SER A 82 -3.87 -4.75 -6.81
CA SER A 82 -4.36 -5.94 -7.51
C SER A 82 -5.46 -5.56 -8.47
N THR A 83 -5.39 -6.02 -9.71
CA THR A 83 -6.42 -5.81 -10.72
C THR A 83 -7.75 -6.46 -10.36
N GLU A 84 -7.73 -7.53 -9.55
CA GLU A 84 -8.91 -8.25 -9.07
C GLU A 84 -9.52 -7.65 -7.80
N GLU A 85 -8.95 -6.54 -7.29
CA GLU A 85 -9.42 -5.93 -6.05
C GLU A 85 -10.85 -5.42 -6.19
N LYS A 86 -11.72 -5.90 -5.30
CA LYS A 86 -13.11 -5.45 -5.19
C LYS A 86 -13.26 -4.43 -4.08
N VAL A 87 -14.28 -3.57 -4.21
CA VAL A 87 -14.59 -2.58 -3.17
C VAL A 87 -15.17 -3.26 -1.94
N GLU A 88 -14.49 -3.14 -0.81
CA GLU A 88 -14.90 -3.75 0.46
C GLU A 88 -15.75 -2.78 1.29
N MET A 89 -16.93 -3.26 1.64
CA MET A 89 -17.95 -2.48 2.35
C MET A 89 -18.59 -3.29 3.47
N ALA A 90 -19.18 -2.59 4.41
CA ALA A 90 -20.07 -3.18 5.43
C ALA A 90 -21.35 -2.36 5.56
N LEU A 91 -22.43 -3.02 5.94
CA LEU A 91 -23.70 -2.37 6.25
C LEU A 91 -23.89 -2.21 7.75
N PRO A 92 -24.67 -1.20 8.19
CA PRO A 92 -25.11 -1.08 9.58
C PRO A 92 -25.77 -2.36 10.08
N HIS A 93 -25.81 -2.52 11.42
CA HIS A 93 -26.47 -3.66 12.08
C HIS A 93 -25.93 -5.05 11.67
N ASN A 94 -24.65 -5.09 11.22
CA ASN A 94 -23.99 -6.35 10.82
C ASN A 94 -24.76 -7.15 9.75
N SER A 95 -25.51 -6.45 8.89
CA SER A 95 -26.34 -7.02 7.83
C SER A 95 -25.57 -7.27 6.54
N LEU A 96 -26.18 -8.00 5.61
CA LEU A 96 -25.68 -8.17 4.24
C LEU A 96 -26.79 -7.73 3.27
N PRO A 97 -26.43 -7.16 2.11
CA PRO A 97 -27.43 -6.88 1.09
C PRO A 97 -28.02 -8.18 0.55
N ASN A 98 -29.27 -8.15 0.09
CA ASN A 98 -29.88 -9.25 -0.62
C ASN A 98 -29.00 -9.69 -1.80
N LYS A 99 -28.92 -11.00 -2.08
CA LYS A 99 -28.09 -11.58 -3.15
C LYS A 99 -28.29 -10.87 -4.49
N HIS A 100 -29.53 -10.58 -4.86
CA HIS A 100 -29.89 -9.89 -6.12
C HIS A 100 -29.47 -8.42 -6.18
N ARG A 101 -29.11 -7.78 -5.05
CA ARG A 101 -28.64 -6.39 -4.98
C ARG A 101 -27.12 -6.28 -4.82
N ARG A 102 -26.41 -7.40 -4.86
CA ARG A 102 -24.94 -7.39 -4.75
C ARG A 102 -24.33 -7.07 -6.10
N HIS A 103 -23.51 -6.01 -6.10
CA HIS A 103 -22.72 -5.67 -7.28
C HIS A 103 -21.50 -6.61 -7.35
N PRO A 104 -21.12 -7.17 -8.51
CA PRO A 104 -20.01 -8.11 -8.64
C PRO A 104 -18.67 -7.53 -8.19
N GLU A 105 -18.47 -6.22 -8.38
CA GLU A 105 -17.24 -5.49 -7.98
C GLU A 105 -17.23 -5.08 -6.50
N ARG A 106 -18.15 -5.57 -5.68
CA ARG A 106 -18.27 -5.22 -4.26
C ARG A 106 -18.29 -6.46 -3.38
N VAL A 107 -17.53 -6.41 -2.29
CA VAL A 107 -17.55 -7.42 -1.24
C VAL A 107 -18.13 -6.80 0.02
N TYR A 108 -19.16 -7.43 0.57
CA TYR A 108 -19.77 -7.02 1.82
C TYR A 108 -19.35 -7.94 2.95
N ARG A 109 -18.74 -7.35 4.00
CA ARG A 109 -18.31 -8.10 5.18
C ARG A 109 -19.25 -7.85 6.35
N LYS A 110 -19.60 -8.92 7.07
CA LYS A 110 -20.29 -8.80 8.36
C LYS A 110 -19.31 -8.29 9.41
N THR A 111 -19.57 -7.10 9.94
CA THR A 111 -18.76 -6.51 11.02
C THR A 111 -19.54 -5.44 11.73
N LYS A 112 -19.34 -5.32 13.07
CA LYS A 112 -19.85 -4.19 13.83
C LYS A 112 -19.11 -2.93 13.39
N LEU A 113 -19.86 -1.95 12.93
CA LEU A 113 -19.32 -0.67 12.47
C LEU A 113 -19.27 0.32 13.64
N PRO A 114 -18.20 1.12 13.77
CA PRO A 114 -18.23 2.37 14.53
C PRO A 114 -19.00 3.43 13.73
N ASP A 115 -19.17 4.61 14.31
CA ASP A 115 -19.68 5.78 13.59
C ASP A 115 -18.75 6.07 12.39
N PRO A 116 -19.29 6.20 11.19
CA PRO A 116 -18.48 6.38 9.99
C PRO A 116 -17.92 7.81 9.90
N LEU A 117 -16.68 7.91 9.42
CA LEU A 117 -16.10 9.17 8.99
C LEU A 117 -16.55 9.49 7.57
N LEU A 118 -16.63 10.78 7.24
CA LEU A 118 -16.87 11.22 5.88
C LEU A 118 -15.57 11.78 5.28
N VAL A 119 -15.00 11.05 4.32
CA VAL A 119 -13.75 11.42 3.65
C VAL A 119 -14.00 11.47 2.14
N HIS A 120 -13.71 12.59 1.50
CA HIS A 120 -14.03 12.84 0.09
C HIS A 120 -15.50 12.54 -0.29
N GLY A 121 -16.43 12.74 0.65
CA GLY A 121 -17.85 12.41 0.47
C GLY A 121 -18.18 10.92 0.55
N ALA A 122 -17.22 10.06 0.87
CA ALA A 122 -17.39 8.63 1.09
C ALA A 122 -17.47 8.31 2.58
N ARG A 123 -18.43 7.49 2.99
CA ARG A 123 -18.47 6.95 4.35
C ARG A 123 -17.41 5.88 4.50
N THR A 124 -16.55 6.01 5.50
CA THR A 124 -15.43 5.09 5.74
C THR A 124 -15.21 4.89 7.24
N VAL A 125 -14.61 3.77 7.61
CA VAL A 125 -14.10 3.57 8.97
C VAL A 125 -12.83 4.40 9.19
N SER A 126 -12.39 4.54 10.45
CA SER A 126 -11.12 5.22 10.75
C SER A 126 -9.91 4.49 10.14
N PRO A 127 -8.79 5.19 9.88
CA PRO A 127 -7.57 4.55 9.37
C PRO A 127 -7.08 3.40 10.27
N ALA A 128 -7.11 3.58 11.60
CA ALA A 128 -6.75 2.54 12.55
C ALA A 128 -7.65 1.30 12.43
N ARG A 129 -8.96 1.50 12.23
CA ARG A 129 -9.89 0.41 11.99
C ARG A 129 -9.65 -0.27 10.64
N ALA A 130 -9.33 0.47 9.59
CA ALA A 130 -9.01 -0.08 8.28
C ALA A 130 -7.81 -1.04 8.34
N VAL A 131 -6.74 -0.68 9.07
CA VAL A 131 -5.57 -1.54 9.33
C VAL A 131 -5.98 -2.86 10.00
N ILE A 132 -6.79 -2.80 11.05
CA ILE A 132 -7.25 -4.00 11.77
C ILE A 132 -8.12 -4.87 10.86
N ASP A 133 -8.98 -4.25 10.06
CA ASP A 133 -9.83 -4.97 9.10
C ASP A 133 -9.00 -5.65 8.00
N ILE A 134 -7.92 -5.02 7.52
CA ILE A 134 -6.97 -5.65 6.57
C ILE A 134 -6.29 -6.85 7.25
N ALA A 135 -5.71 -6.66 8.43
CA ALA A 135 -5.03 -7.74 9.14
C ALA A 135 -5.92 -8.99 9.35
N ARG A 136 -7.17 -8.81 9.75
CA ARG A 136 -8.09 -9.93 10.00
C ARG A 136 -8.71 -10.55 8.75
N PHE A 137 -8.87 -9.81 7.64
CA PHE A 137 -9.50 -10.30 6.42
C PHE A 137 -8.51 -10.75 5.35
N HIS A 138 -7.31 -10.17 5.33
CA HIS A 138 -6.29 -10.42 4.32
C HIS A 138 -4.98 -11.00 4.89
N GLY A 139 -4.88 -11.09 6.22
CA GLY A 139 -3.75 -11.75 6.87
C GLY A 139 -2.61 -10.80 7.26
N PHE A 140 -1.52 -11.42 7.72
CA PHE A 140 -0.40 -10.73 8.33
C PHE A 140 0.33 -9.79 7.37
N ARG A 141 0.66 -10.26 6.16
CA ARG A 141 1.48 -9.54 5.17
C ARG A 141 0.85 -8.20 4.79
N GLU A 142 -0.39 -8.26 4.33
CA GLU A 142 -1.17 -7.07 3.94
C GLU A 142 -1.46 -6.16 5.15
N GLY A 143 -1.74 -6.76 6.30
CA GLY A 143 -1.94 -6.04 7.55
C GLY A 143 -0.70 -5.28 7.98
N LEU A 144 0.51 -5.86 7.83
CA LEU A 144 1.76 -5.21 8.20
C LEU A 144 2.06 -4.02 7.29
N VAL A 145 1.86 -4.15 5.96
CA VAL A 145 2.00 -3.06 5.00
C VAL A 145 1.12 -1.87 5.38
N ALA A 146 -0.16 -2.11 5.66
CA ALA A 146 -1.08 -1.05 6.05
C ALA A 146 -0.76 -0.46 7.43
N ALA A 147 -0.28 -1.28 8.38
CA ALA A 147 0.10 -0.83 9.71
C ALA A 147 1.35 0.04 9.69
N ASP A 148 2.39 -0.34 8.95
CA ASP A 148 3.60 0.47 8.79
C ASP A 148 3.26 1.83 8.17
N SER A 149 2.46 1.85 7.10
CA SER A 149 1.93 3.09 6.51
C SER A 149 1.17 3.95 7.51
N ALA A 150 0.31 3.34 8.31
CA ALA A 150 -0.46 4.07 9.33
C ALA A 150 0.44 4.70 10.39
N LEU A 151 1.51 4.01 10.79
CA LEU A 151 2.47 4.56 11.73
C LEU A 151 3.26 5.73 11.13
N LEU A 152 3.63 5.67 9.85
CA LEU A 152 4.26 6.78 9.12
C LEU A 152 3.37 8.03 9.07
N THR A 153 2.04 7.86 9.01
CA THR A 153 1.08 8.98 9.04
C THR A 153 0.76 9.48 10.45
N GLY A 154 1.49 9.02 11.47
CA GLY A 154 1.34 9.47 12.86
C GLY A 154 0.34 8.67 13.70
N ILE A 155 -0.26 7.60 13.17
CA ILE A 155 -1.09 6.69 13.96
C ILE A 155 -0.16 5.85 14.83
N THR A 156 -0.38 5.86 16.14
CA THR A 156 0.48 5.13 17.08
C THR A 156 0.01 3.67 17.29
N LYS A 157 0.93 2.78 17.68
CA LYS A 157 0.57 1.42 18.12
C LYS A 157 -0.45 1.42 19.26
N LYS A 158 -0.40 2.42 20.15
CA LYS A 158 -1.39 2.61 21.22
C LYS A 158 -2.79 2.81 20.62
N LYS A 159 -2.92 3.65 19.58
CA LYS A 159 -4.19 3.88 18.90
C LYS A 159 -4.71 2.63 18.20
N LEU A 160 -3.84 1.85 17.55
CA LEU A 160 -4.21 0.55 16.96
C LEU A 160 -4.72 -0.42 18.02
N ARG A 161 -4.03 -0.55 19.19
CA ARG A 161 -4.49 -1.40 20.30
C ARG A 161 -5.82 -0.94 20.87
N GLN A 162 -6.03 0.37 21.02
CA GLN A 162 -7.30 0.92 21.51
C GLN A 162 -8.46 0.60 20.57
N GLU A 163 -8.25 0.76 19.25
CA GLU A 163 -9.27 0.43 18.27
C GLU A 163 -9.55 -1.07 18.25
N PHE A 164 -8.51 -1.91 18.30
CA PHE A 164 -8.66 -3.36 18.40
C PHE A 164 -9.47 -3.78 19.63
N ALA A 165 -9.19 -3.19 20.80
CA ALA A 165 -9.92 -3.47 22.04
C ALA A 165 -11.41 -3.08 21.93
N ARG A 166 -11.74 -1.95 21.27
CA ARG A 166 -13.13 -1.51 21.03
C ARG A 166 -13.94 -2.49 20.18
N MET A 167 -13.28 -3.25 19.32
CA MET A 167 -13.95 -4.24 18.46
C MET A 167 -14.43 -5.47 19.25
N GLY A 168 -13.90 -5.70 20.45
CA GLY A 168 -14.21 -6.88 21.25
C GLY A 168 -13.71 -8.17 20.61
N ARG A 169 -14.49 -9.24 20.74
CA ARG A 169 -14.12 -10.55 20.19
C ARG A 169 -14.31 -10.57 18.67
N ILE A 170 -13.21 -10.72 17.94
CA ILE A 170 -13.20 -10.81 16.47
C ILE A 170 -12.43 -12.05 15.99
N ARG A 171 -12.77 -12.51 14.78
CA ARG A 171 -12.01 -13.57 14.09
C ARG A 171 -10.60 -13.07 13.73
N ASN A 172 -9.62 -13.99 13.74
CA ASN A 172 -8.21 -13.72 13.42
C ASN A 172 -7.55 -12.67 14.34
N SER A 173 -7.97 -12.60 15.61
CA SER A 173 -7.42 -11.67 16.58
C SER A 173 -5.92 -11.87 16.87
N ALA A 174 -5.40 -13.10 16.70
CA ALA A 174 -3.97 -13.38 16.81
C ALA A 174 -3.18 -12.65 15.74
N VAL A 175 -3.60 -12.73 14.48
CA VAL A 175 -2.97 -12.02 13.36
C VAL A 175 -2.93 -10.51 13.59
N VAL A 176 -4.01 -9.93 14.12
CA VAL A 176 -4.04 -8.49 14.44
C VAL A 176 -3.00 -8.13 15.51
N ARG A 177 -2.84 -8.96 16.57
CA ARG A 177 -1.82 -8.72 17.60
C ARG A 177 -0.41 -8.78 17.02
N GLU A 178 -0.12 -9.76 16.17
CA GLU A 178 1.17 -9.89 15.49
C GLU A 178 1.46 -8.69 14.57
N VAL A 179 0.48 -8.25 13.78
CA VAL A 179 0.62 -7.05 12.95
C VAL A 179 0.96 -5.83 13.80
N ILE A 180 0.23 -5.58 14.90
CA ILE A 180 0.52 -4.45 15.79
C ILE A 180 1.89 -4.60 16.46
N HIS A 181 2.29 -5.82 16.83
CA HIS A 181 3.59 -6.09 17.44
C HIS A 181 4.72 -5.74 16.50
N HIS A 182 4.67 -6.27 15.28
CA HIS A 182 5.73 -6.14 14.28
C HIS A 182 5.71 -4.81 13.49
N SER A 183 4.62 -4.03 13.52
CA SER A 183 4.55 -2.77 12.78
C SER A 183 5.64 -1.77 13.22
N CYS A 184 6.12 -0.95 12.29
CA CYS A 184 7.10 0.11 12.57
C CYS A 184 6.86 1.33 11.65
N ALA A 185 7.36 2.50 12.08
CA ALA A 185 7.22 3.76 11.34
C ALA A 185 8.44 4.08 10.45
N THR A 186 9.30 3.10 10.20
CA THR A 186 10.57 3.31 9.49
C THR A 186 10.62 2.64 8.12
N SER A 187 9.53 1.97 7.71
CA SER A 187 9.48 1.33 6.39
C SER A 187 9.50 2.37 5.28
N PRO A 188 10.40 2.25 4.28
CA PRO A 188 10.51 3.22 3.19
C PRO A 188 9.44 3.01 2.09
N SER A 189 8.88 1.81 1.99
CA SER A 189 7.94 1.47 0.92
C SER A 189 6.98 0.34 1.31
N PRO A 190 5.83 0.20 0.62
CA PRO A 190 4.91 -0.91 0.83
C PRO A 190 5.56 -2.28 0.55
N TYR A 191 6.46 -2.34 -0.44
CA TYR A 191 7.14 -3.58 -0.80
C TYR A 191 8.23 -3.96 0.21
N ALA A 192 8.91 -3.00 0.82
CA ALA A 192 9.83 -3.25 1.93
C ALA A 192 9.10 -3.81 3.16
N SER A 193 7.92 -3.27 3.50
CA SER A 193 7.05 -3.84 4.53
C SER A 193 6.61 -5.26 4.19
N PHE A 194 6.27 -5.52 2.94
CA PHE A 194 5.83 -6.84 2.48
C PHE A 194 6.97 -7.87 2.50
N ALA A 195 8.17 -7.50 2.03
CA ALA A 195 9.37 -8.36 2.10
C ALA A 195 9.70 -8.73 3.55
N ARG A 196 9.67 -7.74 4.46
CA ARG A 196 9.86 -8.00 5.90
C ARG A 196 8.79 -8.93 6.46
N ALA A 197 7.53 -8.76 6.06
CA ALA A 197 6.46 -9.64 6.50
C ALA A 197 6.68 -11.09 6.05
N LEU A 198 7.19 -11.31 4.85
CA LEU A 198 7.52 -12.64 4.33
C LEU A 198 8.62 -13.31 5.18
N LEU A 199 9.68 -12.57 5.49
CA LEU A 199 10.79 -13.08 6.28
C LEU A 199 10.36 -13.37 7.73
N ILE A 200 9.53 -12.52 8.35
CA ILE A 200 8.97 -12.77 9.68
C ILE A 200 8.14 -14.07 9.68
N GLN A 201 7.29 -14.28 8.68
CA GLN A 201 6.47 -15.50 8.59
C GLN A 201 7.27 -16.76 8.28
N ALA A 202 8.46 -16.62 7.71
CA ALA A 202 9.40 -17.72 7.50
C ALA A 202 10.30 -17.97 8.72
N ASP A 203 9.98 -17.40 9.89
CA ASP A 203 10.79 -17.48 11.11
C ASP A 203 12.27 -17.17 10.87
N PHE A 204 12.51 -16.13 10.05
CA PHE A 204 13.85 -15.77 9.63
C PHE A 204 14.68 -15.29 10.83
N PRO A 205 15.83 -15.94 11.14
CA PRO A 205 16.46 -15.84 12.46
C PRO A 205 17.31 -14.57 12.66
N TRP A 206 17.46 -13.73 11.62
CA TRP A 206 18.37 -12.59 11.69
C TRP A 206 17.62 -11.24 11.83
N PRO A 207 18.23 -10.26 12.53
CA PRO A 207 17.64 -8.94 12.68
C PRO A 207 17.53 -8.23 11.34
N MET A 208 16.41 -7.54 11.12
CA MET A 208 16.06 -6.79 9.94
C MET A 208 15.89 -5.31 10.26
N PHE A 209 16.46 -4.45 9.42
CA PHE A 209 16.40 -3.00 9.56
C PHE A 209 15.96 -2.38 8.24
N TYR A 210 15.11 -1.37 8.28
CA TYR A 210 14.71 -0.65 7.07
C TYR A 210 15.72 0.41 6.62
N GLU A 211 16.39 1.02 7.56
CA GLU A 211 17.34 2.09 7.28
C GLU A 211 18.74 1.65 7.69
N VAL A 212 19.67 1.78 6.76
CA VAL A 212 21.07 1.61 7.02
C VAL A 212 21.74 2.94 6.77
N ILE A 213 21.83 3.76 7.81
CA ILE A 213 22.64 4.96 7.76
C ILE A 213 24.09 4.53 8.03
N TYR A 214 24.85 4.42 6.96
CA TYR A 214 26.29 4.23 7.10
C TYR A 214 26.97 5.60 7.06
N THR A 215 27.59 5.98 8.15
CA THR A 215 28.46 7.16 8.20
C THR A 215 29.57 7.10 7.15
N ALA A 216 30.00 5.90 6.75
CA ALA A 216 30.97 5.67 5.67
C ALA A 216 30.37 5.80 4.25
N LEU A 217 29.05 5.79 4.10
CA LEU A 217 28.34 5.85 2.82
C LEU A 217 27.18 6.85 2.85
N PRO A 218 27.49 8.16 2.99
CA PRO A 218 26.45 9.17 3.07
C PRO A 218 25.58 9.19 1.82
N GLY A 219 24.25 9.31 2.00
CA GLY A 219 23.28 9.37 0.91
C GLY A 219 22.86 8.02 0.33
N ILE A 220 23.30 6.90 0.92
CA ILE A 220 22.82 5.57 0.55
C ILE A 220 21.78 5.07 1.57
N THR A 221 20.58 4.83 1.10
CA THR A 221 19.49 4.19 1.85
C THR A 221 19.29 2.77 1.33
N ALA A 222 19.01 1.82 2.23
CA ALA A 222 18.60 0.48 1.87
C ALA A 222 17.12 0.31 2.19
N GLU A 223 16.35 -0.33 1.30
CA GLU A 223 14.93 -0.58 1.56
C GLU A 223 14.75 -1.58 2.70
N LEU A 224 15.55 -2.64 2.74
CA LEU A 224 15.59 -3.57 3.85
C LEU A 224 17.00 -4.12 4.01
N CYS A 225 17.54 -4.08 5.22
CA CYS A 225 18.86 -4.61 5.55
C CYS A 225 18.74 -5.79 6.53
N ILE A 226 19.42 -6.88 6.23
CA ILE A 226 19.47 -8.07 7.06
C ILE A 226 20.85 -8.17 7.68
N ASN A 227 20.88 -8.34 9.00
CA ASN A 227 22.10 -8.56 9.79
C ASN A 227 23.24 -7.56 9.47
N LYS A 228 22.90 -6.31 9.10
CA LYS A 228 23.86 -5.25 8.71
C LYS A 228 24.86 -5.65 7.61
N THR A 229 24.52 -6.66 6.80
CA THR A 229 25.41 -7.25 5.79
C THR A 229 24.74 -7.44 4.45
N TYR A 230 23.46 -7.80 4.44
CA TYR A 230 22.71 -8.07 3.23
C TYR A 230 21.68 -6.98 3.02
N ILE A 231 21.65 -6.41 1.82
CA ILE A 231 20.70 -5.38 1.42
C ILE A 231 19.72 -6.00 0.43
N ILE A 232 18.43 -5.88 0.71
CA ILE A 232 17.36 -6.19 -0.24
C ILE A 232 16.99 -4.90 -0.93
N ASP A 233 17.17 -4.87 -2.23
CA ASP A 233 16.85 -3.77 -3.12
C ASP A 233 15.64 -4.16 -3.96
N ILE A 234 14.54 -3.43 -3.79
CA ILE A 234 13.25 -3.74 -4.44
C ILE A 234 13.04 -2.72 -5.56
N ALA A 235 13.39 -3.09 -6.78
CA ALA A 235 13.31 -2.22 -7.95
C ALA A 235 12.75 -2.98 -9.16
N GLU A 236 12.06 -2.26 -10.04
CA GLU A 236 11.70 -2.84 -11.34
C GLU A 236 13.00 -3.19 -12.10
N PRO A 237 13.04 -4.33 -12.82
CA PRO A 237 14.16 -4.65 -13.68
C PRO A 237 14.29 -3.58 -14.77
N ASP A 238 15.54 -3.24 -15.16
CA ASP A 238 15.88 -2.33 -16.26
C ASP A 238 15.45 -2.95 -17.61
N ASP A 239 14.16 -2.99 -17.89
CA ASP A 239 13.66 -3.31 -19.21
C ASP A 239 13.76 -2.07 -20.11
N LYS A 240 14.79 -2.03 -20.95
CA LYS A 240 15.03 -0.99 -21.97
C LYS A 240 13.93 -0.88 -23.03
N HIS A 241 12.79 -1.57 -22.91
CA HIS A 241 11.76 -1.64 -23.94
C HIS A 241 10.31 -1.70 -23.44
N THR A 242 9.90 -0.83 -22.50
CA THR A 242 8.46 -0.50 -22.39
C THR A 242 8.31 0.92 -21.86
N ALA A 243 8.15 1.83 -22.82
CA ALA A 243 7.68 3.17 -22.51
C ALA A 243 6.27 3.09 -21.91
N GLY A 244 6.08 3.56 -20.72
CA GLY A 244 4.76 3.92 -20.20
C GLY A 244 4.25 3.23 -18.93
N SER A 245 5.03 3.17 -17.85
CA SER A 245 4.42 3.15 -16.51
C SER A 245 5.40 3.72 -15.49
N SER A 246 5.36 5.03 -15.32
CA SER A 246 6.03 5.68 -14.20
C SER A 246 5.34 5.26 -12.90
N SER A 247 5.99 4.39 -12.15
CA SER A 247 5.68 4.18 -10.74
C SER A 247 6.03 5.48 -9.99
N THR A 248 5.05 6.35 -9.89
CA THR A 248 5.17 7.53 -9.04
C THR A 248 5.14 7.05 -7.59
N ALA A 249 6.28 7.11 -6.93
CA ALA A 249 6.34 7.01 -5.47
C ALA A 249 5.36 8.04 -4.90
N ILE A 250 4.28 7.56 -4.30
CA ILE A 250 3.32 8.42 -3.60
C ILE A 250 4.02 8.85 -2.32
N GLY A 251 4.56 10.07 -2.33
CA GLY A 251 4.96 10.76 -1.13
C GLY A 251 3.77 10.87 -0.16
N PRO A 252 4.01 11.11 1.14
CA PRO A 252 2.94 11.18 2.14
C PRO A 252 1.91 12.21 1.71
N ALA A 253 0.63 11.81 1.81
CA ALA A 253 -0.50 12.67 1.51
C ALA A 253 -0.37 13.98 2.28
N THR A 254 -0.39 15.06 1.53
CA THR A 254 -0.36 16.46 1.97
C THR A 254 -1.15 16.68 3.25
N THR A 255 -0.44 17.08 4.27
CA THR A 255 -0.95 17.69 5.50
C THR A 255 -1.91 18.82 5.15
N ILE A 256 -2.99 18.94 5.88
CA ILE A 256 -3.87 20.12 5.90
C ILE A 256 -3.02 21.27 6.42
N GLU A 257 -2.67 22.21 5.56
CA GLU A 257 -1.99 23.44 5.94
C GLU A 257 -2.92 24.41 6.68
N PRO A 258 -2.45 25.02 7.77
CA PRO A 258 -2.89 26.35 8.15
C PRO A 258 -2.13 27.40 7.31
N PRO A 259 -2.69 28.58 7.06
CA PRO A 259 -2.10 29.56 6.15
C PRO A 259 -0.86 30.23 6.75
N GLY A 260 0.28 30.07 6.09
CA GLY A 260 1.53 30.74 6.44
C GLY A 260 2.66 30.29 5.52
N GLU A 261 3.17 31.22 4.70
CA GLU A 261 4.25 31.04 3.74
C GLU A 261 5.51 30.40 4.34
N VAL A 262 5.91 29.25 3.78
CA VAL A 262 7.34 28.81 3.82
C VAL A 262 7.69 28.24 2.46
N THR A 263 8.66 28.83 1.80
CA THR A 263 9.25 28.44 0.54
C THR A 263 9.79 27.00 0.59
N ALA A 264 9.14 26.11 -0.16
CA ALA A 264 9.59 24.74 -0.35
C ALA A 264 10.85 24.72 -1.24
N THR A 265 11.99 24.40 -0.67
CA THR A 265 13.21 24.06 -1.42
C THR A 265 13.00 22.71 -2.10
N THR A 266 12.75 22.73 -3.39
CA THR A 266 12.64 21.54 -4.24
C THR A 266 14.02 20.87 -4.31
N ILE A 267 14.17 19.71 -3.67
CA ILE A 267 15.35 18.86 -3.86
C ILE A 267 15.25 18.24 -5.27
N PRO A 268 16.20 18.46 -6.17
CA PRO A 268 16.15 17.89 -7.51
C PRO A 268 16.34 16.37 -7.44
N THR A 269 15.31 15.64 -7.77
CA THR A 269 15.36 14.18 -7.99
C THR A 269 16.11 13.93 -9.33
N LYS A 270 17.36 13.50 -9.26
CA LYS A 270 18.10 13.01 -10.44
C LYS A 270 17.44 11.74 -10.99
N PRO A 271 17.47 11.53 -12.34
CA PRO A 271 16.99 10.28 -12.94
C PRO A 271 17.73 9.08 -12.35
N ARG A 272 16.98 8.05 -11.96
CA ARG A 272 17.46 6.85 -11.25
C ARG A 272 18.48 6.01 -12.04
N ASP A 273 18.47 6.11 -13.36
CA ASP A 273 19.15 5.17 -14.28
C ASP A 273 20.69 5.24 -14.31
N GLN A 274 21.30 6.34 -13.88
CA GLN A 274 22.78 6.47 -13.79
C GLN A 274 23.34 6.24 -12.38
N VAL A 275 22.48 6.17 -11.38
CA VAL A 275 22.87 6.09 -9.96
C VAL A 275 23.12 4.66 -9.51
N ASP A 276 22.47 3.67 -10.13
CA ASP A 276 22.43 2.29 -9.62
C ASP A 276 23.77 1.55 -9.66
N HIS A 277 24.50 1.62 -10.78
CA HIS A 277 25.81 0.91 -10.85
C HIS A 277 26.86 1.50 -9.91
N SER A 278 26.89 2.81 -9.73
CA SER A 278 27.82 3.44 -8.79
C SER A 278 27.41 3.18 -7.34
N ARG A 279 26.12 3.12 -7.05
CA ARG A 279 25.58 2.76 -5.73
C ARG A 279 25.92 1.32 -5.38
N ASP A 280 25.68 0.39 -6.29
CA ASP A 280 25.96 -1.03 -6.11
C ASP A 280 27.46 -1.30 -5.90
N LYS A 281 28.30 -0.63 -6.67
CA LYS A 281 29.75 -0.73 -6.49
C LYS A 281 30.17 -0.26 -5.09
N ARG A 282 29.71 0.92 -4.67
CA ARG A 282 30.00 1.45 -3.34
C ARG A 282 29.51 0.53 -2.22
N LEU A 283 28.34 -0.09 -2.38
CA LEU A 283 27.80 -1.05 -1.41
C LEU A 283 28.65 -2.32 -1.36
N ARG A 284 29.07 -2.86 -2.50
CA ARG A 284 29.95 -4.04 -2.56
C ARG A 284 31.34 -3.73 -2.01
N ASP A 285 31.92 -2.58 -2.35
CA ASP A 285 33.22 -2.14 -1.85
C ASP A 285 33.19 -1.96 -0.31
N ALA A 286 32.04 -1.58 0.25
CA ALA A 286 31.79 -1.51 1.68
C ALA A 286 31.48 -2.89 2.33
N GLY A 287 31.52 -3.98 1.56
CA GLY A 287 31.34 -5.33 2.06
C GLY A 287 29.90 -5.84 2.12
N PHE A 288 28.92 -5.09 1.55
CA PHE A 288 27.53 -5.55 1.49
C PHE A 288 27.28 -6.52 0.35
N THR A 289 26.35 -7.43 0.58
CA THR A 289 25.74 -8.27 -0.47
C THR A 289 24.37 -7.72 -0.81
N VAL A 290 24.17 -7.33 -2.06
CA VAL A 290 22.89 -6.79 -2.55
C VAL A 290 22.09 -7.91 -3.20
N ILE A 291 20.86 -8.11 -2.73
CA ILE A 291 19.85 -9.02 -3.30
C ILE A 291 18.81 -8.14 -3.95
N ARG A 292 18.63 -8.30 -5.28
CA ARG A 292 17.71 -7.47 -6.05
C ARG A 292 16.48 -8.28 -6.44
N ILE A 293 15.29 -7.70 -6.22
CA ILE A 293 14.02 -8.34 -6.56
C ILE A 293 13.04 -7.28 -7.11
N SER A 294 12.23 -7.67 -8.10
CA SER A 294 11.17 -6.78 -8.56
C SER A 294 9.92 -6.86 -7.64
N PRO A 295 9.14 -5.77 -7.52
CA PRO A 295 7.86 -5.78 -6.82
C PRO A 295 6.92 -6.89 -7.28
N HIS A 296 6.88 -7.12 -8.60
CA HIS A 296 6.06 -8.18 -9.20
C HIS A 296 6.49 -9.57 -8.73
N GLN A 297 7.79 -9.89 -8.80
CA GLN A 297 8.32 -11.18 -8.34
C GLN A 297 8.07 -11.40 -6.84
N LEU A 298 8.25 -10.33 -6.04
CA LEU A 298 8.03 -10.38 -4.59
C LEU A 298 6.58 -10.75 -4.23
N VAL A 299 5.61 -10.21 -4.96
CA VAL A 299 4.17 -10.45 -4.69
C VAL A 299 3.70 -11.77 -5.29
N GLN A 300 4.13 -12.11 -6.51
CA GLN A 300 3.66 -13.31 -7.22
C GLN A 300 4.37 -14.60 -6.78
N HIS A 301 5.65 -14.51 -6.41
CA HIS A 301 6.48 -15.66 -6.05
C HIS A 301 7.19 -15.46 -4.69
N PRO A 302 6.44 -15.26 -3.59
CA PRO A 302 7.02 -14.96 -2.28
C PRO A 302 7.96 -16.08 -1.75
N GLU A 303 7.69 -17.34 -2.05
CA GLU A 303 8.53 -18.49 -1.67
C GLU A 303 9.88 -18.47 -2.38
N ARG A 304 9.92 -18.01 -3.64
CA ARG A 304 11.18 -17.85 -4.38
C ARG A 304 12.06 -16.78 -3.74
N PHE A 305 11.47 -15.66 -3.35
CA PHE A 305 12.19 -14.61 -2.62
C PHE A 305 12.83 -15.14 -1.33
N ILE A 306 12.07 -15.86 -0.52
CA ILE A 306 12.58 -16.43 0.74
C ILE A 306 13.73 -17.38 0.46
N SER A 307 13.59 -18.28 -0.53
CA SER A 307 14.61 -19.25 -0.91
C SER A 307 15.89 -18.58 -1.40
N GLU A 308 15.78 -17.51 -2.20
CA GLU A 308 16.91 -16.76 -2.73
C GLU A 308 17.68 -16.04 -1.61
N VAL A 309 16.96 -15.41 -0.67
CA VAL A 309 17.57 -14.78 0.50
C VAL A 309 18.35 -15.81 1.33
N ILE A 310 17.74 -16.96 1.63
CA ILE A 310 18.39 -18.03 2.41
C ILE A 310 19.62 -18.59 1.67
N ALA A 311 19.50 -18.85 0.38
CA ALA A 311 20.60 -19.38 -0.44
C ALA A 311 21.80 -18.42 -0.49
N THR A 312 21.56 -17.13 -0.71
CA THR A 312 22.59 -16.08 -0.76
C THR A 312 23.34 -15.98 0.56
N ILE A 313 22.61 -16.00 1.66
CA ILE A 313 23.20 -15.90 3.01
C ILE A 313 24.02 -17.16 3.31
N SER A 314 23.50 -18.34 3.02
CA SER A 314 24.18 -19.62 3.24
C SER A 314 25.47 -19.75 2.42
N ALA A 315 25.44 -19.33 1.16
CA ALA A 315 26.61 -19.33 0.28
C ALA A 315 27.73 -18.45 0.83
N ARG A 316 27.42 -17.23 1.28
CA ARG A 316 28.41 -16.33 1.87
C ARG A 316 28.99 -16.88 3.20
N GLN A 317 28.14 -17.44 4.05
CA GLN A 317 28.61 -18.03 5.31
C GLN A 317 29.58 -19.21 5.06
N ASN A 318 29.29 -20.04 4.08
CA ASN A 318 30.17 -21.15 3.70
C ASN A 318 31.51 -20.64 3.14
N ALA A 319 31.50 -19.60 2.31
CA ALA A 319 32.71 -18.97 1.79
C ALA A 319 33.60 -18.40 2.93
N VAL A 320 33.00 -17.69 3.90
CA VAL A 320 33.72 -17.17 5.05
C VAL A 320 34.31 -18.29 5.93
N ARG A 321 33.56 -19.39 6.15
CA ARG A 321 34.06 -20.56 6.88
C ARG A 321 35.24 -21.21 6.16
N ALA A 322 35.14 -21.39 4.83
CA ALA A 322 36.20 -21.98 4.02
C ALA A 322 37.49 -21.12 4.01
N GLN A 323 37.37 -19.79 4.06
CA GLN A 323 38.52 -18.89 4.20
C GLN A 323 39.19 -18.99 5.57
N ARG A 324 38.40 -19.08 6.65
CA ARG A 324 38.94 -19.25 8.03
C ARG A 324 39.59 -20.60 8.26
N SER A 325 39.21 -21.64 7.53
CA SER A 325 39.85 -22.97 7.63
C SER A 325 41.16 -23.11 6.85
N ARG A 326 41.52 -22.09 6.06
CA ARG A 326 42.76 -22.02 5.28
C ARG A 326 43.86 -21.14 5.90
N LEU A 327 43.48 -20.47 6.96
CA LEU A 327 44.39 -19.65 7.80
C LEU A 327 44.75 -20.40 9.09
#